data_9d543a0784fb8efa78cd79560483b3d0
#
_entry.id   9d543a0784fb8efa78cd79560483b3d0
#
_cell.length_a   1.000
_cell.length_b   1.000
_cell.length_c   1.000
_cell.angle_alpha   90.00
_cell.angle_beta   90.00
_cell.angle_gamma   90.00
#
_symmetry.space_group_name_H-M   'P 1'
#
loop_
_entity.id
_entity.type
_entity.pdbx_description
1 polymer ?
#
loop_
_entity_poly.entity_id
_entity_poly.type
_entity_poly.pdbx_seq_one_letter_code
_entity_poly.pdbx_strand_id
1 'polypeptide(L)'
;MRVASRRLRSALRDFTPYLHKRKLSSVLKSLRDVADALGEVRDQDVAIMALEKLQTHTPHEVSAALKHFTDARKTIRDQAREELVAILADEQLKELELSFTTAVEEATVGGTTRTQPPLLISFRKMSRAVILDRLKELEKLSNGLFRPFEVETLHDMRIAAKRLRYAIELFQQCWGRSIATYAKRAAQLQTALGDLHDCDVWIESFGNEINKARKEKQDEYLNGFVWLLSHFVKLRTKHLRKALNLWRDWEAKDMGGKLRTVLDSEPTPPRPRRKNKEEEGTKVYAIKESGS
;
A
#
# COMPACT_ATOMS: atom_id res chain seq x y z
N MET A 1 10.10 0.55 9.00
CA MET A 1 8.84 0.62 9.75
C MET A 1 7.60 0.80 8.87
N ARG A 2 7.43 1.84 8.07
CA ARG A 2 6.22 2.20 7.29
C ARG A 2 5.63 1.09 6.39
N VAL A 3 6.46 0.30 5.69
CA VAL A 3 5.97 -0.82 4.85
C VAL A 3 5.44 -1.96 5.74
N ALA A 4 6.15 -2.26 6.82
CA ALA A 4 5.76 -3.30 7.77
C ALA A 4 4.45 -2.95 8.48
N SER A 5 4.29 -1.73 9.00
CA SER A 5 3.06 -1.28 9.67
C SER A 5 1.85 -1.32 8.73
N ARG A 6 2.01 -0.91 7.45
CA ARG A 6 0.94 -1.02 6.46
C ARG A 6 0.56 -2.45 6.12
N ARG A 7 1.55 -3.36 5.98
CA ARG A 7 1.30 -4.79 5.74
C ARG A 7 0.60 -5.42 6.94
N LEU A 8 1.06 -5.14 8.15
CA LEU A 8 0.44 -5.62 9.39
C LEU A 8 -1.02 -5.16 9.51
N ARG A 9 -1.29 -3.87 9.31
CA ARG A 9 -2.66 -3.33 9.33
C ARG A 9 -3.55 -3.97 8.25
N SER A 10 -3.01 -4.25 7.06
CA SER A 10 -3.76 -4.92 6.00
C SER A 10 -4.09 -6.36 6.39
N ALA A 11 -3.12 -7.11 6.90
CA ALA A 11 -3.31 -8.47 7.37
C ALA A 11 -4.37 -8.53 8.50
N LEU A 12 -4.22 -7.72 9.54
CA LEU A 12 -5.17 -7.67 10.66
C LEU A 12 -6.60 -7.37 10.19
N ARG A 13 -6.77 -6.43 9.26
CA ARG A 13 -8.09 -6.14 8.69
C ARG A 13 -8.67 -7.35 7.96
N ASP A 14 -7.85 -8.06 7.19
CA ASP A 14 -8.30 -9.21 6.40
C ASP A 14 -8.62 -10.42 7.31
N PHE A 15 -7.97 -10.52 8.47
CA PHE A 15 -8.27 -11.52 9.49
C PHE A 15 -9.35 -11.08 10.52
N THR A 16 -9.72 -9.81 10.59
CA THR A 16 -10.72 -9.28 11.55
C THR A 16 -12.03 -10.08 11.60
N PRO A 17 -12.60 -10.61 10.50
CA PRO A 17 -13.82 -11.44 10.57
C PRO A 17 -13.65 -12.75 11.36
N TYR A 18 -12.42 -13.19 11.56
CA TYR A 18 -12.06 -14.46 12.21
C TYR A 18 -11.49 -14.26 13.62
N LEU A 19 -11.37 -13.00 14.09
CA LEU A 19 -10.79 -12.63 15.36
C LEU A 19 -11.81 -11.85 16.21
N HIS A 20 -11.60 -11.83 17.53
CA HIS A 20 -12.41 -10.99 18.42
C HIS A 20 -12.06 -9.51 18.26
N LYS A 21 -12.79 -8.83 17.37
CA LYS A 21 -12.55 -7.42 17.00
C LYS A 21 -12.43 -6.47 18.19
N ARG A 22 -13.20 -6.68 19.27
CA ARG A 22 -13.18 -5.82 20.47
C ARG A 22 -11.82 -5.85 21.15
N LYS A 23 -11.15 -7.01 21.20
CA LYS A 23 -9.84 -7.17 21.83
C LYS A 23 -8.72 -6.49 21.05
N LEU A 24 -8.87 -6.35 19.75
CA LEU A 24 -7.90 -5.74 18.86
C LEU A 24 -8.10 -4.22 18.68
N SER A 25 -9.21 -3.65 19.15
CA SER A 25 -9.62 -2.28 18.80
C SER A 25 -8.63 -1.21 19.24
N SER A 26 -8.11 -1.27 20.47
CA SER A 26 -7.13 -0.32 21.01
C SER A 26 -5.81 -0.41 20.26
N VAL A 27 -5.28 -1.60 20.11
CA VAL A 27 -4.00 -1.85 19.43
C VAL A 27 -4.06 -1.48 17.95
N LEU A 28 -5.19 -1.75 17.26
CA LEU A 28 -5.40 -1.29 15.90
C LEU A 28 -5.41 0.23 15.77
N LYS A 29 -5.92 0.95 16.81
CA LYS A 29 -5.85 2.40 16.87
C LYS A 29 -4.41 2.87 17.03
N SER A 30 -3.67 2.36 18.03
CA SER A 30 -2.26 2.74 18.24
C SER A 30 -1.37 2.44 17.02
N LEU A 31 -1.56 1.28 16.37
CA LEU A 31 -0.87 0.98 15.11
C LEU A 31 -1.25 1.94 13.98
N ARG A 32 -2.47 2.47 13.99
CA ARG A 32 -2.89 3.49 13.04
C ARG A 32 -2.17 4.80 13.33
N ASP A 33 -2.18 5.25 14.57
CA ASP A 33 -1.56 6.51 14.98
C ASP A 33 -0.06 6.55 14.64
N VAL A 34 0.67 5.47 14.92
CA VAL A 34 2.09 5.30 14.49
C VAL A 34 2.23 5.33 12.97
N ALA A 35 1.35 4.65 12.24
CA ALA A 35 1.45 4.59 10.79
C ALA A 35 1.07 5.91 10.11
N ASP A 36 0.17 6.68 10.71
CA ASP A 36 -0.28 7.97 10.21
C ASP A 36 0.81 9.02 10.46
N ALA A 37 1.44 9.06 11.65
CA ALA A 37 2.61 9.91 11.93
C ALA A 37 3.81 9.60 11.01
N LEU A 38 4.14 8.33 10.80
CA LEU A 38 5.14 7.91 9.81
C LEU A 38 4.73 8.31 8.37
N GLY A 39 3.44 8.35 8.10
CA GLY A 39 2.85 8.79 6.85
C GLY A 39 3.10 10.28 6.61
N GLU A 40 2.74 11.11 7.57
CA GLU A 40 2.83 12.57 7.53
C GLU A 40 4.24 13.04 7.15
N VAL A 41 5.25 12.63 7.93
CA VAL A 41 6.65 12.98 7.63
C VAL A 41 7.05 12.54 6.21
N ARG A 42 6.71 11.30 5.84
CA ARG A 42 7.09 10.78 4.51
C ARG A 42 6.36 11.50 3.39
N ASP A 43 5.12 11.86 3.58
CA ASP A 43 4.33 12.52 2.53
C ASP A 43 4.88 13.93 2.29
N GLN A 44 5.36 14.64 3.35
CA GLN A 44 6.10 15.89 3.20
C GLN A 44 7.46 15.69 2.51
N ASP A 45 8.25 14.67 2.88
CA ASP A 45 9.52 14.35 2.21
C ASP A 45 9.33 14.12 0.71
N VAL A 46 8.31 13.32 0.33
CA VAL A 46 8.01 13.05 -1.08
C VAL A 46 7.58 14.32 -1.80
N ALA A 47 6.75 15.14 -1.14
CA ALA A 47 6.30 16.42 -1.67
C ALA A 47 7.49 17.37 -1.93
N ILE A 48 8.36 17.54 -0.93
CA ILE A 48 9.56 18.41 -1.04
C ILE A 48 10.46 17.93 -2.17
N MET A 49 10.77 16.63 -2.25
CA MET A 49 11.58 16.06 -3.33
C MET A 49 10.96 16.28 -4.71
N ALA A 50 9.64 16.17 -4.83
CA ALA A 50 8.94 16.40 -6.09
C ALA A 50 9.01 17.86 -6.52
N LEU A 51 8.84 18.80 -5.57
CA LEU A 51 8.95 20.25 -5.82
C LEU A 51 10.38 20.65 -6.18
N GLU A 52 11.40 20.17 -5.46
CA GLU A 52 12.81 20.42 -5.75
C GLU A 52 13.19 19.89 -7.15
N LYS A 53 12.70 18.72 -7.53
CA LYS A 53 12.87 18.20 -8.88
C LYS A 53 12.16 19.06 -9.92
N LEU A 54 10.95 19.54 -9.62
CA LEU A 54 10.20 20.41 -10.52
C LEU A 54 10.95 21.73 -10.77
N GLN A 55 11.61 22.28 -9.75
CA GLN A 55 12.36 23.53 -9.81
C GLN A 55 13.43 23.54 -10.93
N THR A 56 14.02 22.39 -11.24
CA THR A 56 15.04 22.28 -12.30
C THR A 56 14.48 22.45 -13.72
N HIS A 57 13.16 22.39 -13.89
CA HIS A 57 12.46 22.43 -15.18
C HIS A 57 11.43 23.56 -15.25
N THR A 58 11.41 24.44 -14.25
CA THR A 58 10.39 25.49 -14.09
C THR A 58 10.92 26.84 -14.62
N PRO A 59 10.09 27.65 -15.30
CA PRO A 59 10.47 29.00 -15.69
C PRO A 59 10.89 29.84 -14.47
N HIS A 60 11.84 30.76 -14.68
CA HIS A 60 12.36 31.61 -13.59
C HIS A 60 11.26 32.38 -12.83
N GLU A 61 10.23 32.80 -13.55
CA GLU A 61 9.07 33.53 -13.00
C GLU A 61 8.26 32.73 -11.95
N VAL A 62 8.34 31.39 -11.98
CA VAL A 62 7.65 30.50 -11.06
C VAL A 62 8.51 30.16 -9.84
N SER A 63 9.81 30.37 -9.93
CA SER A 63 10.79 29.92 -8.92
C SER A 63 10.54 30.50 -7.54
N ALA A 64 10.09 31.76 -7.43
CA ALA A 64 9.80 32.40 -6.15
C ALA A 64 8.61 31.72 -5.44
N ALA A 65 7.51 31.52 -6.15
CA ALA A 65 6.33 30.84 -5.62
C ALA A 65 6.63 29.38 -5.23
N LEU A 66 7.41 28.67 -6.07
CA LEU A 66 7.80 27.28 -5.82
C LEU A 66 8.69 27.18 -4.58
N LYS A 67 9.66 28.09 -4.41
CA LYS A 67 10.52 28.16 -3.24
C LYS A 67 9.71 28.44 -1.98
N HIS A 68 8.85 29.48 -2.00
CA HIS A 68 7.97 29.82 -0.88
C HIS A 68 7.15 28.61 -0.42
N PHE A 69 6.53 27.93 -1.36
CA PHE A 69 5.72 26.74 -1.06
C PHE A 69 6.56 25.56 -0.54
N THR A 70 7.76 25.35 -1.08
CA THR A 70 8.68 24.29 -0.63
C THR A 70 9.16 24.54 0.80
N ASP A 71 9.48 25.79 1.14
CA ASP A 71 9.94 26.17 2.49
C ASP A 71 8.81 26.01 3.51
N ALA A 72 7.56 26.35 3.16
CA ALA A 72 6.40 26.07 3.99
C ALA A 72 6.21 24.57 4.25
N ARG A 73 6.41 23.71 3.23
CA ARG A 73 6.37 22.24 3.39
C ARG A 73 7.50 21.71 4.27
N LYS A 74 8.69 22.30 4.22
CA LYS A 74 9.81 21.95 5.12
C LYS A 74 9.45 22.23 6.56
N THR A 75 8.83 23.36 6.87
CA THR A 75 8.36 23.69 8.21
C THR A 75 7.34 22.66 8.74
N ILE A 76 6.35 22.32 7.92
CA ILE A 76 5.35 21.29 8.28
C ILE A 76 6.01 19.93 8.53
N ARG A 77 6.97 19.54 7.68
CA ARG A 77 7.73 18.30 7.84
C ARG A 77 8.49 18.26 9.18
N ASP A 78 9.14 19.35 9.54
CA ASP A 78 9.96 19.42 10.75
C ASP A 78 9.08 19.31 12.00
N GLN A 79 7.91 19.95 12.02
CA GLN A 79 6.89 19.76 13.07
C GLN A 79 6.40 18.31 13.15
N ALA A 80 6.01 17.72 12.03
CA ALA A 80 5.56 16.33 11.99
C ALA A 80 6.67 15.35 12.43
N ARG A 81 7.95 15.70 12.21
CA ARG A 81 9.08 14.90 12.65
C ARG A 81 9.28 14.95 14.18
N GLU A 82 9.08 16.09 14.80
CA GLU A 82 9.11 16.22 16.27
C GLU A 82 8.02 15.36 16.92
N GLU A 83 6.80 15.43 16.39
CA GLU A 83 5.69 14.59 16.85
C GLU A 83 5.98 13.08 16.66
N LEU A 84 6.56 12.71 15.52
CA LEU A 84 6.94 11.34 15.23
C LEU A 84 7.98 10.80 16.21
N VAL A 85 8.99 11.61 16.57
CA VAL A 85 10.03 11.22 17.53
C VAL A 85 9.41 10.90 18.90
N ALA A 86 8.43 11.70 19.33
CA ALA A 86 7.72 11.45 20.58
C ALA A 86 6.91 10.13 20.54
N ILE A 87 6.26 9.83 19.42
CA ILE A 87 5.48 8.59 19.23
C ILE A 87 6.38 7.35 19.14
N LEU A 88 7.61 7.50 18.63
CA LEU A 88 8.56 6.41 18.45
C LEU A 88 9.53 6.24 19.63
N ALA A 89 9.28 6.85 20.78
CA ALA A 89 10.08 6.64 21.99
C ALA A 89 10.10 5.14 22.35
N ASP A 90 11.27 4.65 22.82
CA ASP A 90 11.51 3.22 23.05
C ASP A 90 10.49 2.60 24.02
N GLU A 91 10.10 3.35 25.06
CA GLU A 91 9.10 2.91 26.03
C GLU A 91 7.73 2.68 25.36
N GLN A 92 7.30 3.60 24.50
CA GLN A 92 6.01 3.52 23.79
C GLN A 92 5.98 2.37 22.79
N LEU A 93 7.10 2.12 22.10
CA LEU A 93 7.21 0.98 21.17
C LEU A 93 7.18 -0.36 21.91
N LYS A 94 7.84 -0.48 23.06
CA LYS A 94 7.79 -1.68 23.89
C LYS A 94 6.40 -1.94 24.46
N GLU A 95 5.72 -0.90 24.92
CA GLU A 95 4.34 -0.99 25.40
C GLU A 95 3.39 -1.42 24.27
N LEU A 96 3.56 -0.85 23.07
CA LEU A 96 2.78 -1.23 21.88
C LEU A 96 3.02 -2.68 21.49
N GLU A 97 4.27 -3.18 21.52
CA GLU A 97 4.62 -4.57 21.21
C GLU A 97 3.97 -5.53 22.21
N LEU A 98 4.05 -5.24 23.50
CA LEU A 98 3.44 -6.05 24.56
C LEU A 98 1.92 -6.06 24.42
N SER A 99 1.30 -4.88 24.29
CA SER A 99 -0.14 -4.74 24.10
C SER A 99 -0.64 -5.45 22.84
N PHE A 100 0.15 -5.41 21.76
CA PHE A 100 -0.16 -6.09 20.52
C PHE A 100 -0.15 -7.61 20.70
N THR A 101 0.88 -8.15 21.32
CA THR A 101 1.04 -9.59 21.55
C THR A 101 -0.13 -10.12 22.39
N THR A 102 -0.40 -9.47 23.53
CA THR A 102 -1.51 -9.81 24.42
C THR A 102 -2.86 -9.74 23.71
N ALA A 103 -3.12 -8.67 22.95
CA ALA A 103 -4.38 -8.49 22.23
C ALA A 103 -4.59 -9.56 21.14
N VAL A 104 -3.53 -9.99 20.46
CA VAL A 104 -3.61 -11.07 19.46
C VAL A 104 -3.87 -12.41 20.15
N GLU A 105 -3.20 -12.72 21.24
CA GLU A 105 -3.43 -13.92 22.02
C GLU A 105 -4.89 -13.97 22.51
N GLU A 106 -5.38 -12.93 23.15
CA GLU A 106 -6.77 -12.85 23.60
C GLU A 106 -7.78 -12.93 22.46
N ALA A 107 -7.47 -12.34 21.30
CA ALA A 107 -8.35 -12.40 20.16
C ALA A 107 -8.43 -13.77 19.50
N THR A 108 -7.42 -14.62 19.71
CA THR A 108 -7.37 -15.99 19.19
C THR A 108 -7.94 -17.02 20.16
N VAL A 109 -7.65 -16.89 21.46
CA VAL A 109 -8.07 -17.86 22.50
C VAL A 109 -9.59 -17.79 22.79
N GLY A 110 -10.21 -16.63 22.65
CA GLY A 110 -11.66 -16.45 22.92
C GLY A 110 -12.59 -17.09 21.90
N GLY A 111 -12.09 -17.80 20.87
CA GLY A 111 -12.91 -18.50 19.87
C GLY A 111 -13.65 -19.75 20.38
N THR A 112 -13.37 -20.20 21.59
CA THR A 112 -13.97 -21.42 22.17
C THR A 112 -15.33 -21.21 22.84
N THR A 113 -15.82 -19.99 22.99
CA THR A 113 -17.12 -19.71 23.65
C THR A 113 -18.30 -19.56 22.69
N ARG A 114 -18.12 -19.78 21.39
CA ARG A 114 -19.25 -19.91 20.47
C ARG A 114 -19.88 -21.28 20.62
N THR A 115 -21.18 -21.32 20.89
CA THR A 115 -22.05 -22.50 20.94
C THR A 115 -22.12 -23.29 19.59
N GLN A 116 -21.39 -22.87 18.58
CA GLN A 116 -21.17 -23.63 17.36
C GLN A 116 -19.66 -23.94 17.23
N PRO A 117 -19.32 -25.22 16.90
CA PRO A 117 -17.93 -25.55 16.63
C PRO A 117 -17.40 -24.61 15.55
N PRO A 118 -16.16 -24.09 15.67
CA PRO A 118 -15.58 -23.24 14.65
C PRO A 118 -15.66 -24.04 13.34
N LEU A 119 -16.34 -23.49 12.34
CA LEU A 119 -16.27 -24.05 10.99
C LEU A 119 -14.78 -24.10 10.65
N LEU A 120 -14.22 -25.29 10.59
CA LEU A 120 -12.85 -25.55 10.16
C LEU A 120 -12.74 -25.21 8.67
N ILE A 121 -12.84 -23.91 8.39
CA ILE A 121 -12.62 -23.40 7.04
C ILE A 121 -11.12 -23.53 6.80
N SER A 122 -10.75 -24.31 5.79
CA SER A 122 -9.33 -24.40 5.42
C SER A 122 -8.78 -23.00 5.14
N PHE A 123 -7.53 -22.75 5.54
CA PHE A 123 -6.85 -21.47 5.32
C PHE A 123 -6.96 -21.01 3.85
N ARG A 124 -6.86 -21.93 2.90
CA ARG A 124 -7.03 -21.67 1.47
C ARG A 124 -8.45 -21.18 1.12
N LYS A 125 -9.49 -21.80 1.69
CA LYS A 125 -10.88 -21.40 1.45
C LYS A 125 -11.15 -19.99 1.99
N MET A 126 -10.63 -19.67 3.18
CA MET A 126 -10.67 -18.34 3.75
C MET A 126 -9.92 -17.33 2.86
N SER A 127 -8.69 -17.64 2.46
CA SER A 127 -7.86 -16.78 1.61
C SER A 127 -8.54 -16.48 0.28
N ARG A 128 -9.17 -17.50 -0.32
CA ARG A 128 -9.98 -17.34 -1.54
C ARG A 128 -11.10 -16.33 -1.35
N ALA A 129 -11.87 -16.47 -0.27
CA ALA A 129 -12.97 -15.54 0.02
C ALA A 129 -12.47 -14.09 0.16
N VAL A 130 -11.40 -13.88 0.90
CA VAL A 130 -10.80 -12.55 1.07
C VAL A 130 -10.36 -11.95 -0.27
N ILE A 131 -9.63 -12.70 -1.11
CA ILE A 131 -9.17 -12.18 -2.42
C ILE A 131 -10.37 -11.84 -3.31
N LEU A 132 -11.41 -12.68 -3.35
CA LEU A 132 -12.61 -12.43 -4.14
C LEU A 132 -13.38 -11.19 -3.68
N ASP A 133 -13.47 -10.96 -2.37
CA ASP A 133 -14.11 -9.76 -1.83
C ASP A 133 -13.33 -8.50 -2.23
N ARG A 134 -12.00 -8.54 -2.18
CA ARG A 134 -11.16 -7.41 -2.63
C ARG A 134 -11.24 -7.17 -4.14
N LEU A 135 -11.32 -8.24 -4.93
CA LEU A 135 -11.54 -8.14 -6.38
C LEU A 135 -12.90 -7.48 -6.67
N LYS A 136 -13.96 -7.95 -6.02
CA LYS A 136 -15.31 -7.38 -6.16
C LYS A 136 -15.37 -5.90 -5.76
N GLU A 137 -14.68 -5.52 -4.66
CA GLU A 137 -14.55 -4.13 -4.23
C GLU A 137 -13.93 -3.26 -5.34
N LEU A 138 -12.83 -3.73 -5.96
CA LEU A 138 -12.15 -3.03 -7.04
C LEU A 138 -13.04 -2.90 -8.29
N GLU A 139 -13.68 -3.99 -8.72
CA GLU A 139 -14.55 -4.01 -9.90
C GLU A 139 -15.76 -3.06 -9.73
N LYS A 140 -16.35 -3.01 -8.54
CA LYS A 140 -17.47 -2.11 -8.23
C LYS A 140 -17.11 -0.63 -8.41
N LEU A 141 -15.87 -0.26 -8.11
CA LEU A 141 -15.40 1.14 -8.16
C LEU A 141 -14.87 1.56 -9.54
N SER A 142 -14.80 0.63 -10.50
CA SER A 142 -14.20 0.87 -11.83
C SER A 142 -14.92 1.96 -12.64
N ASN A 143 -16.23 2.12 -12.43
CA ASN A 143 -17.02 3.18 -13.08
C ASN A 143 -16.53 4.60 -12.75
N GLY A 144 -15.84 4.78 -11.62
CA GLY A 144 -15.21 6.07 -11.25
C GLY A 144 -14.15 6.54 -12.25
N LEU A 145 -13.51 5.63 -12.98
CA LEU A 145 -12.54 6.00 -14.03
C LEU A 145 -13.18 6.79 -15.19
N PHE A 146 -14.47 6.64 -15.41
CA PHE A 146 -15.22 7.37 -16.43
C PHE A 146 -15.87 8.66 -15.90
N ARG A 147 -15.64 8.95 -14.60
CA ARG A 147 -16.12 10.14 -13.91
C ARG A 147 -14.94 10.90 -13.31
N PRO A 148 -14.15 11.59 -14.15
CA PRO A 148 -12.86 12.15 -13.77
C PRO A 148 -12.91 13.19 -12.63
N PHE A 149 -14.07 13.75 -12.34
CA PHE A 149 -14.25 14.75 -11.28
C PHE A 149 -14.74 14.16 -9.96
N GLU A 150 -15.06 12.87 -9.90
CA GLU A 150 -15.37 12.17 -8.66
C GLU A 150 -14.07 11.71 -7.97
N VAL A 151 -13.34 12.67 -7.38
CA VAL A 151 -12.01 12.45 -6.78
C VAL A 151 -12.07 11.37 -5.70
N GLU A 152 -13.09 11.36 -4.86
CA GLU A 152 -13.27 10.37 -3.79
C GLU A 152 -13.40 8.95 -4.35
N THR A 153 -14.21 8.75 -5.40
CA THR A 153 -14.38 7.44 -6.03
C THR A 153 -13.06 6.92 -6.63
N LEU A 154 -12.27 7.79 -7.24
CA LEU A 154 -10.94 7.46 -7.76
C LEU A 154 -9.95 7.12 -6.63
N HIS A 155 -10.01 7.84 -5.51
CA HIS A 155 -9.24 7.54 -4.31
C HIS A 155 -9.63 6.18 -3.72
N ASP A 156 -10.91 5.89 -3.59
CA ASP A 156 -11.41 4.61 -3.10
C ASP A 156 -10.99 3.45 -4.01
N MET A 157 -11.02 3.64 -5.33
CA MET A 157 -10.50 2.65 -6.28
C MET A 157 -9.01 2.39 -6.09
N ARG A 158 -8.20 3.41 -5.79
CA ARG A 158 -6.78 3.25 -5.42
C ARG A 158 -6.62 2.42 -4.15
N ILE A 159 -7.46 2.68 -3.15
CA ILE A 159 -7.45 1.91 -1.91
C ILE A 159 -7.87 0.45 -2.16
N ALA A 160 -8.88 0.20 -2.98
CA ALA A 160 -9.31 -1.14 -3.37
C ALA A 160 -8.20 -1.90 -4.13
N ALA A 161 -7.55 -1.26 -5.10
CA ALA A 161 -6.40 -1.85 -5.81
C ALA A 161 -5.26 -2.22 -4.85
N LYS A 162 -4.95 -1.36 -3.88
CA LYS A 162 -3.97 -1.63 -2.82
C LYS A 162 -4.37 -2.82 -1.95
N ARG A 163 -5.65 -2.90 -1.56
CA ARG A 163 -6.18 -4.01 -0.74
C ARG A 163 -6.12 -5.32 -1.48
N LEU A 164 -6.54 -5.35 -2.75
CA LEU A 164 -6.46 -6.54 -3.59
C LEU A 164 -5.01 -7.01 -3.73
N ARG A 165 -4.08 -6.11 -4.03
CA ARG A 165 -2.66 -6.45 -4.12
C ARG A 165 -2.14 -7.10 -2.85
N TYR A 166 -2.41 -6.49 -1.69
CA TYR A 166 -1.91 -7.00 -0.41
C TYR A 166 -2.54 -8.34 -0.03
N ALA A 167 -3.82 -8.54 -0.31
CA ALA A 167 -4.46 -9.83 -0.10
C ALA A 167 -3.82 -10.92 -0.98
N ILE A 168 -3.57 -10.65 -2.26
CA ILE A 168 -2.89 -11.60 -3.14
C ILE A 168 -1.46 -11.90 -2.64
N GLU A 169 -0.68 -10.86 -2.28
CA GLU A 169 0.68 -11.03 -1.75
C GLU A 169 0.70 -11.84 -0.44
N LEU A 170 -0.24 -11.58 0.47
CA LEU A 170 -0.37 -12.26 1.76
C LEU A 170 -0.66 -13.75 1.60
N PHE A 171 -1.58 -14.10 0.69
CA PHE A 171 -2.04 -15.45 0.48
C PHE A 171 -1.39 -16.16 -0.72
N GLN A 172 -0.33 -15.59 -1.28
CA GLN A 172 0.36 -16.15 -2.45
C GLN A 172 0.81 -17.59 -2.25
N GLN A 173 1.13 -17.98 -1.03
CA GLN A 173 1.57 -19.37 -0.72
C GLN A 173 0.49 -20.42 -1.06
N CYS A 174 -0.79 -20.05 -1.04
CA CYS A 174 -1.90 -20.96 -1.37
C CYS A 174 -1.97 -21.33 -2.85
N TRP A 175 -1.43 -20.51 -3.75
CA TRP A 175 -1.51 -20.68 -5.22
C TRP A 175 -0.15 -20.55 -5.92
N GLY A 176 0.92 -20.31 -5.18
CA GLY A 176 2.27 -20.17 -5.73
C GLY A 176 2.42 -18.95 -6.66
N ARG A 177 3.15 -19.15 -7.75
CA ARG A 177 3.43 -18.07 -8.72
C ARG A 177 2.24 -17.72 -9.62
N SER A 178 1.22 -18.57 -9.68
CA SER A 178 0.08 -18.39 -10.60
C SER A 178 -0.70 -17.08 -10.32
N ILE A 179 -0.78 -16.64 -9.06
CA ILE A 179 -1.48 -15.40 -8.71
C ILE A 179 -0.58 -14.14 -8.68
N ALA A 180 0.74 -14.29 -8.78
CA ALA A 180 1.67 -13.15 -8.69
C ALA A 180 1.46 -12.09 -9.79
N THR A 181 1.05 -12.51 -10.98
CA THR A 181 0.75 -11.62 -12.10
C THR A 181 -0.38 -10.65 -11.77
N TYR A 182 -1.40 -11.11 -11.06
CA TYR A 182 -2.55 -10.27 -10.66
C TYR A 182 -2.14 -9.24 -9.60
N ALA A 183 -1.28 -9.62 -8.66
CA ALA A 183 -0.70 -8.66 -7.71
C ALA A 183 0.08 -7.56 -8.43
N LYS A 184 0.89 -7.92 -9.44
CA LYS A 184 1.64 -6.95 -10.25
C LYS A 184 0.71 -6.02 -11.03
N ARG A 185 -0.37 -6.51 -11.61
CA ARG A 185 -1.37 -5.70 -12.33
C ARG A 185 -2.11 -4.76 -11.37
N ALA A 186 -2.54 -5.25 -10.22
CA ALA A 186 -3.14 -4.41 -9.17
C ALA A 186 -2.16 -3.32 -8.68
N ALA A 187 -0.86 -3.63 -8.57
CA ALA A 187 0.17 -2.67 -8.23
C ALA A 187 0.35 -1.56 -9.28
N GLN A 188 0.30 -1.92 -10.57
CA GLN A 188 0.38 -0.94 -11.67
C GLN A 188 -0.80 0.03 -11.63
N LEU A 189 -2.01 -0.49 -11.47
CA LEU A 189 -3.22 0.32 -11.34
C LEU A 189 -3.17 1.20 -10.10
N GLN A 190 -2.79 0.66 -8.95
CA GLN A 190 -2.60 1.39 -7.70
C GLN A 190 -1.61 2.56 -7.87
N THR A 191 -0.51 2.35 -8.61
CA THR A 191 0.49 3.40 -8.85
C THR A 191 -0.10 4.49 -9.74
N ALA A 192 -0.79 4.14 -10.84
CA ALA A 192 -1.38 5.14 -11.73
C ALA A 192 -2.45 5.99 -11.04
N LEU A 193 -3.29 5.34 -10.20
CA LEU A 193 -4.28 6.04 -9.37
C LEU A 193 -3.64 6.82 -8.22
N GLY A 194 -2.47 6.41 -7.74
CA GLY A 194 -1.67 7.14 -6.77
C GLY A 194 -1.14 8.44 -7.37
N ASP A 195 -0.47 8.33 -8.52
CA ASP A 195 0.04 9.49 -9.27
C ASP A 195 -1.09 10.50 -9.58
N LEU A 196 -2.30 10.00 -9.89
CA LEU A 196 -3.50 10.82 -10.11
C LEU A 196 -3.94 11.55 -8.84
N HIS A 197 -4.08 10.82 -7.73
CA HIS A 197 -4.46 11.39 -6.44
C HIS A 197 -3.45 12.44 -5.94
N ASP A 198 -2.15 12.19 -6.14
CA ASP A 198 -1.12 13.16 -5.77
C ASP A 198 -1.30 14.47 -6.56
N CYS A 199 -1.72 14.39 -7.84
CA CYS A 199 -2.10 15.60 -8.61
C CYS A 199 -3.33 16.30 -8.04
N ASP A 200 -4.34 15.57 -7.56
CA ASP A 200 -5.53 16.17 -6.93
C ASP A 200 -5.15 16.96 -5.67
N VAL A 201 -4.28 16.39 -4.84
CA VAL A 201 -3.75 17.07 -3.64
C VAL A 201 -2.97 18.35 -4.00
N TRP A 202 -2.16 18.32 -5.07
CA TRP A 202 -1.43 19.50 -5.54
C TRP A 202 -2.36 20.57 -6.09
N ILE A 203 -3.36 20.20 -6.89
CA ILE A 203 -4.35 21.12 -7.46
C ILE A 203 -5.10 21.86 -6.35
N GLU A 204 -5.55 21.12 -5.34
CA GLU A 204 -6.22 21.72 -4.17
C GLU A 204 -5.27 22.65 -3.40
N SER A 205 -4.04 22.21 -3.13
CA SER A 205 -3.05 23.00 -2.40
C SER A 205 -2.74 24.32 -3.12
N PHE A 206 -2.47 24.27 -4.42
CA PHE A 206 -2.19 25.52 -5.17
C PHE A 206 -3.44 26.39 -5.34
N GLY A 207 -4.63 25.82 -5.43
CA GLY A 207 -5.88 26.58 -5.39
C GLY A 207 -6.02 27.37 -4.08
N ASN A 208 -5.66 26.78 -2.96
CA ASN A 208 -5.67 27.43 -1.65
C ASN A 208 -4.60 28.54 -1.57
N GLU A 209 -3.38 28.30 -2.07
CA GLU A 209 -2.33 29.33 -2.12
C GLU A 209 -2.71 30.51 -3.02
N ILE A 210 -3.36 30.29 -4.16
CA ILE A 210 -3.89 31.36 -5.01
C ILE A 210 -4.90 32.21 -4.24
N ASN A 211 -5.82 31.58 -3.54
CA ASN A 211 -6.82 32.30 -2.74
C ASN A 211 -6.18 33.08 -1.59
N LYS A 212 -5.16 32.53 -0.94
CA LYS A 212 -4.40 33.20 0.10
C LYS A 212 -3.63 34.40 -0.46
N ALA A 213 -2.85 34.22 -1.53
CA ALA A 213 -2.09 35.27 -2.18
C ALA A 213 -2.98 36.46 -2.59
N ARG A 214 -4.18 36.19 -3.13
CA ARG A 214 -5.15 37.24 -3.48
C ARG A 214 -5.65 38.03 -2.23
N LYS A 215 -5.91 37.33 -1.12
CA LYS A 215 -6.37 38.00 0.13
C LYS A 215 -5.27 38.85 0.75
N GLU A 216 -4.04 38.37 0.72
CA GLU A 216 -2.87 39.00 1.33
C GLU A 216 -2.17 39.98 0.40
N LYS A 217 -2.67 40.17 -0.85
CA LYS A 217 -2.07 41.03 -1.90
C LYS A 217 -0.61 40.70 -2.21
N GLN A 218 -0.30 39.40 -2.22
CA GLN A 218 1.01 38.83 -2.57
C GLN A 218 1.07 38.52 -4.07
N ASP A 219 0.98 39.56 -4.90
CA ASP A 219 0.89 39.40 -6.36
C ASP A 219 2.13 38.74 -6.97
N GLU A 220 3.28 38.82 -6.30
CA GLU A 220 4.54 38.21 -6.74
C GLU A 220 4.47 36.68 -6.87
N TYR A 221 3.63 35.99 -6.05
CA TYR A 221 3.48 34.54 -6.09
C TYR A 221 2.31 34.06 -6.94
N LEU A 222 1.36 34.95 -7.24
CA LEU A 222 0.10 34.60 -7.88
C LEU A 222 0.29 33.91 -9.23
N ASN A 223 1.09 34.49 -10.10
CA ASN A 223 1.35 33.96 -11.44
C ASN A 223 2.08 32.60 -11.36
N GLY A 224 2.98 32.44 -10.39
CA GLY A 224 3.68 31.18 -10.15
C GLY A 224 2.73 30.06 -9.71
N PHE A 225 1.82 30.36 -8.77
CA PHE A 225 0.83 29.38 -8.33
C PHE A 225 -0.18 29.02 -9.42
N VAL A 226 -0.60 29.96 -10.26
CA VAL A 226 -1.48 29.69 -11.41
C VAL A 226 -0.78 28.78 -12.42
N TRP A 227 0.51 29.00 -12.68
CA TRP A 227 1.30 28.12 -13.56
C TRP A 227 1.40 26.71 -12.97
N LEU A 228 1.73 26.58 -11.67
CA LEU A 228 1.82 25.29 -10.97
C LEU A 228 0.46 24.54 -11.01
N LEU A 229 -0.62 25.22 -10.72
CA LEU A 229 -1.97 24.66 -10.84
C LEU A 229 -2.22 24.08 -12.24
N SER A 230 -1.93 24.88 -13.28
CA SER A 230 -2.11 24.46 -14.67
C SER A 230 -1.22 23.28 -15.05
N HIS A 231 0.00 23.23 -14.53
CA HIS A 231 0.92 22.10 -14.72
C HIS A 231 0.34 20.81 -14.15
N PHE A 232 -0.15 20.82 -12.91
CA PHE A 232 -0.69 19.62 -12.26
C PHE A 232 -2.04 19.18 -12.85
N VAL A 233 -2.86 20.09 -13.36
CA VAL A 233 -4.08 19.74 -14.12
C VAL A 233 -3.72 18.95 -15.38
N LYS A 234 -2.70 19.38 -16.14
CA LYS A 234 -2.20 18.66 -17.32
C LYS A 234 -1.66 17.29 -16.94
N LEU A 235 -0.89 17.21 -15.85
CA LEU A 235 -0.28 15.97 -15.36
C LEU A 235 -1.38 14.99 -14.88
N ARG A 236 -2.39 15.50 -14.18
CA ARG A 236 -3.58 14.75 -13.76
C ARG A 236 -4.26 14.03 -14.92
N THR A 237 -4.49 14.76 -16.01
CA THR A 237 -5.09 14.20 -17.22
C THR A 237 -4.26 13.05 -17.81
N LYS A 238 -2.93 13.17 -17.79
CA LYS A 238 -2.01 12.12 -18.23
C LYS A 238 -2.13 10.87 -17.34
N HIS A 239 -2.19 11.04 -16.02
CA HIS A 239 -2.29 9.92 -15.09
C HIS A 239 -3.66 9.25 -15.13
N LEU A 240 -4.74 9.99 -15.31
CA LEU A 240 -6.09 9.44 -15.54
C LEU A 240 -6.11 8.56 -16.80
N ARG A 241 -5.54 9.06 -17.91
CA ARG A 241 -5.45 8.28 -19.16
C ARG A 241 -4.66 6.99 -18.96
N LYS A 242 -3.57 7.04 -18.18
CA LYS A 242 -2.78 5.85 -17.84
C LYS A 242 -3.61 4.83 -17.03
N ALA A 243 -4.36 5.28 -16.02
CA ALA A 243 -5.22 4.42 -15.23
C ALA A 243 -6.34 3.78 -16.07
N LEU A 244 -7.00 4.57 -16.94
CA LEU A 244 -7.99 4.07 -17.90
C LEU A 244 -7.43 2.99 -18.84
N ASN A 245 -6.23 3.19 -19.39
CA ASN A 245 -5.60 2.20 -20.27
C ASN A 245 -5.26 0.90 -19.52
N LEU A 246 -4.78 1.00 -18.28
CA LEU A 246 -4.52 -0.17 -17.45
C LEU A 246 -5.80 -0.94 -17.12
N TRP A 247 -6.90 -0.23 -16.87
CA TRP A 247 -8.18 -0.86 -16.60
C TRP A 247 -8.76 -1.53 -17.85
N ARG A 248 -8.72 -0.86 -19.02
CA ARG A 248 -9.13 -1.47 -20.29
C ARG A 248 -8.34 -2.74 -20.63
N ASP A 249 -7.03 -2.74 -20.37
CA ASP A 249 -6.18 -3.92 -20.52
C ASP A 249 -6.58 -5.05 -19.55
N TRP A 250 -6.99 -4.69 -18.33
CA TRP A 250 -7.53 -5.61 -17.33
C TRP A 250 -8.81 -6.27 -17.80
N GLU A 251 -9.76 -5.50 -18.33
CA GLU A 251 -11.04 -5.99 -18.85
C GLU A 251 -10.86 -6.81 -20.14
N ALA A 252 -10.11 -6.28 -21.11
CA ALA A 252 -9.86 -6.96 -22.39
C ALA A 252 -9.19 -8.34 -22.23
N LYS A 253 -8.38 -8.51 -21.20
CA LYS A 253 -7.72 -9.79 -20.88
C LYS A 253 -8.50 -10.67 -19.92
N ASP A 254 -9.70 -10.23 -19.53
CA ASP A 254 -10.52 -10.89 -18.50
C ASP A 254 -9.69 -11.30 -17.26
N MET A 255 -8.95 -10.33 -16.72
CA MET A 255 -8.07 -10.60 -15.58
C MET A 255 -8.85 -10.99 -14.33
N GLY A 256 -10.06 -10.43 -14.14
CA GLY A 256 -10.95 -10.78 -13.01
C GLY A 256 -11.44 -12.23 -13.11
N GLY A 257 -11.96 -12.65 -14.27
CA GLY A 257 -12.43 -14.02 -14.50
C GLY A 257 -11.29 -15.03 -14.37
N LYS A 258 -10.14 -14.73 -14.97
CA LYS A 258 -8.95 -15.61 -14.85
C LYS A 258 -8.44 -15.71 -13.41
N LEU A 259 -8.47 -14.63 -12.62
CA LEU A 259 -8.11 -14.71 -11.21
C LEU A 259 -9.10 -15.63 -10.45
N ARG A 260 -10.40 -15.52 -10.71
CA ARG A 260 -11.41 -16.44 -10.12
C ARG A 260 -11.10 -17.88 -10.47
N THR A 261 -10.82 -18.20 -11.73
CA THR A 261 -10.44 -19.55 -12.19
C THR A 261 -9.20 -20.07 -11.47
N VAL A 262 -8.16 -19.23 -11.33
CA VAL A 262 -6.95 -19.62 -10.60
C VAL A 262 -7.23 -19.87 -9.13
N LEU A 263 -8.09 -19.07 -8.50
CA LEU A 263 -8.48 -19.25 -7.10
C LEU A 263 -9.30 -20.53 -6.86
N ASP A 264 -10.00 -21.02 -7.89
CA ASP A 264 -10.77 -22.27 -7.87
C ASP A 264 -9.93 -23.52 -8.22
N SER A 265 -8.72 -23.34 -8.77
CA SER A 265 -7.85 -24.46 -9.11
C SER A 265 -7.38 -25.21 -7.86
N GLU A 266 -7.21 -26.52 -7.98
CA GLU A 266 -6.63 -27.35 -6.92
C GLU A 266 -5.16 -26.99 -6.65
N PRO A 267 -4.67 -27.24 -5.41
CA PRO A 267 -3.27 -27.00 -5.07
C PRO A 267 -2.37 -27.87 -5.98
N THR A 268 -1.48 -27.24 -6.70
CA THR A 268 -0.41 -27.99 -7.37
C THR A 268 0.48 -28.62 -6.30
N PRO A 269 0.67 -29.94 -6.28
CA PRO A 269 1.55 -30.56 -5.30
C PRO A 269 2.95 -29.96 -5.41
N PRO A 270 3.66 -29.75 -4.29
CA PRO A 270 5.02 -29.22 -4.33
C PRO A 270 5.88 -30.13 -5.21
N ARG A 271 6.57 -29.54 -6.19
CA ARG A 271 7.55 -30.30 -6.96
C ARG A 271 8.53 -30.95 -6.00
N PRO A 272 8.79 -32.26 -6.10
CA PRO A 272 9.77 -32.91 -5.24
C PRO A 272 11.11 -32.14 -5.38
N ARG A 273 11.71 -31.78 -4.23
CA ARG A 273 13.05 -31.19 -4.22
C ARG A 273 13.95 -32.13 -5.01
N ARG A 274 14.56 -31.65 -6.08
CA ARG A 274 15.66 -32.40 -6.72
C ARG A 274 16.68 -32.67 -5.62
N LYS A 275 16.83 -33.94 -5.24
CA LYS A 275 17.96 -34.36 -4.41
C LYS A 275 19.24 -33.96 -5.15
N ASN A 276 20.04 -33.11 -4.54
CA ASN A 276 21.37 -32.83 -5.07
C ASN A 276 22.13 -34.16 -5.15
N LYS A 277 22.63 -34.50 -6.33
CA LYS A 277 23.47 -35.68 -6.63
C LYS A 277 24.91 -35.49 -6.10
N GLU A 278 25.11 -34.89 -4.94
CA GLU A 278 26.45 -34.60 -4.40
C GLU A 278 26.82 -35.40 -3.14
N GLU A 279 26.03 -36.43 -2.75
CA GLU A 279 26.39 -37.28 -1.58
C GLU A 279 26.71 -38.75 -1.96
N GLU A 280 27.11 -39.04 -3.19
CA GLU A 280 27.66 -40.36 -3.56
C GLU A 280 29.11 -40.24 -4.04
N GLY A 281 30.01 -39.89 -3.17
CA GLY A 281 31.44 -39.73 -3.52
C GLY A 281 32.43 -39.87 -2.40
N THR A 282 32.03 -40.43 -1.23
CA THR A 282 33.02 -40.75 -0.19
C THR A 282 33.62 -42.14 -0.52
N LYS A 283 34.65 -42.14 -1.36
CA LYS A 283 35.51 -43.30 -1.52
C LYS A 283 36.25 -43.55 -0.22
N VAL A 284 35.94 -44.66 0.41
CA VAL A 284 36.68 -45.24 1.51
C VAL A 284 38.07 -45.68 0.97
N TYR A 285 39.12 -44.96 1.32
CA TYR A 285 40.48 -45.43 1.14
C TYR A 285 40.85 -46.42 2.23
N ALA A 286 40.86 -47.70 1.88
CA ALA A 286 41.40 -48.73 2.77
C ALA A 286 42.92 -48.56 2.86
N ILE A 287 43.41 -48.31 4.07
CA ILE A 287 44.83 -48.33 4.41
C ILE A 287 45.25 -49.82 4.43
N LYS A 288 46.14 -50.22 3.50
CA LYS A 288 46.85 -51.45 3.57
C LYS A 288 48.00 -51.28 4.55
N GLU A 289 47.92 -51.90 5.71
CA GLU A 289 49.08 -52.20 6.52
C GLU A 289 49.95 -53.27 5.82
N SER A 290 51.16 -52.93 5.45
CA SER A 290 52.20 -53.89 5.08
C SER A 290 53.10 -54.05 6.29
N GLY A 291 52.97 -55.22 6.98
CA GLY A 291 53.98 -55.70 7.89
C GLY A 291 55.18 -56.30 7.12
N SER A 292 56.35 -55.99 7.59
CA SER A 292 57.50 -56.84 7.87
C SER A 292 58.65 -55.96 8.24
#